data_307664ed3d3dbb5aa8aabd5279c0dfeb
#
_entry.id   307664ed3d3dbb5aa8aabd5279c0dfeb
#
_cell.length_a   1.000
_cell.length_b   1.000
_cell.length_c   1.000
_cell.angle_alpha   90.00
_cell.angle_beta   90.00
_cell.angle_gamma   90.00
#
_symmetry.space_group_name_H-M   'P 1'
#
loop_
_entity.id
_entity.type
_entity.pdbx_description
1 polymer ?
#
loop_
_entity_poly.entity_id
_entity_poly.type
_entity_poly.pdbx_seq_one_letter_code
_entity_poly.pdbx_strand_id
1 'polypeptide(L)'
;MNINFSKDVNQKNKDLTNFLKTNEDGVFYTGHASILVRLNKKKYLFDYINNTNFYGNSWIFFPNQIIDKRLFNVDAVFVSHIHQDHYDPILLRKFQKKEVPIFVLDGRPEFKSSLRKEKIKVKYIAAKKKTYIDDNTWVYGCLHEYNDIDSSILISNNNLSVYHGNDNFVTEKTLIPFKKKVGHIDVACVPFAYINYYPYLLNGITKKINKSEATRIENLFMDYGIKQSKILKPKIIIPFGSNLFHLDDPTCEMNKGVATPVDFVNYSKIKDKSQSDNYKTMLSGSFCLKNNNNISLYYEDISSQKFDDELIKFINLKKSLLKKIKKIKKIIINNNVIKLIKNKIRKNTNK
;
A
#
# COMPACT_ATOMS: atom_id res chain seq x y z
N MET A 1 -4.07 22.46 -20.17
CA MET A 1 -3.96 21.01 -20.37
C MET A 1 -4.64 20.34 -19.18
N ASN A 2 -5.84 19.82 -19.40
CA ASN A 2 -6.53 19.06 -18.36
C ASN A 2 -5.89 17.69 -18.29
N ILE A 3 -5.02 17.48 -17.31
CA ILE A 3 -4.64 16.14 -16.88
C ILE A 3 -5.93 15.55 -16.32
N ASN A 4 -6.46 14.56 -17.03
CA ASN A 4 -7.80 14.06 -16.78
C ASN A 4 -7.81 13.09 -15.59
N PHE A 5 -7.24 13.53 -14.44
CA PHE A 5 -7.37 12.83 -13.16
C PHE A 5 -8.82 12.66 -12.74
N SER A 6 -9.72 13.55 -13.20
CA SER A 6 -11.15 13.40 -12.97
C SER A 6 -11.74 12.20 -13.75
N LYS A 7 -11.27 11.91 -14.95
CA LYS A 7 -11.64 10.68 -15.67
C LYS A 7 -11.09 9.43 -14.99
N ASP A 8 -9.84 9.48 -14.49
CA ASP A 8 -9.22 8.39 -13.75
C ASP A 8 -9.96 8.09 -12.44
N VAL A 9 -10.29 9.12 -11.66
CA VAL A 9 -11.11 8.97 -10.44
C VAL A 9 -12.51 8.45 -10.75
N ASN A 10 -13.16 8.95 -11.81
CA ASN A 10 -14.48 8.48 -12.22
C ASN A 10 -14.44 7.04 -12.73
N GLN A 11 -13.41 6.64 -13.48
CA GLN A 11 -13.24 5.27 -13.92
C GLN A 11 -12.97 4.33 -12.74
N LYS A 12 -12.07 4.66 -11.82
CA LYS A 12 -11.79 3.89 -10.60
C LYS A 12 -13.02 3.74 -9.71
N ASN A 13 -13.85 4.77 -9.60
CA ASN A 13 -15.13 4.70 -8.90
C ASN A 13 -16.13 3.78 -9.60
N LYS A 14 -16.13 3.72 -10.93
CA LYS A 14 -16.92 2.79 -11.73
C LYS A 14 -16.45 1.36 -11.52
N ASP A 15 -15.14 1.13 -11.50
CA ASP A 15 -14.54 -0.18 -11.28
C ASP A 15 -14.84 -0.69 -9.86
N LEU A 16 -14.74 0.15 -8.84
CA LEU A 16 -15.21 -0.20 -7.49
C LEU A 16 -16.71 -0.52 -7.47
N THR A 17 -17.52 0.23 -8.21
CA THR A 17 -18.96 -0.05 -8.34
C THR A 17 -19.21 -1.42 -8.98
N ASN A 18 -18.49 -1.72 -10.06
CA ASN A 18 -18.59 -3.01 -10.74
C ASN A 18 -18.19 -4.15 -9.81
N PHE A 19 -17.06 -4.03 -9.11
CA PHE A 19 -16.65 -5.00 -8.11
C PHE A 19 -17.70 -5.19 -7.01
N LEU A 20 -18.25 -4.11 -6.46
CA LEU A 20 -19.21 -4.19 -5.35
C LEU A 20 -20.59 -4.73 -5.76
N LYS A 21 -20.96 -4.62 -7.04
CA LYS A 21 -22.24 -5.17 -7.55
C LYS A 21 -22.25 -6.69 -7.70
N THR A 22 -21.08 -7.32 -7.84
CA THR A 22 -21.01 -8.79 -7.92
C THR A 22 -21.10 -9.39 -6.52
N ASN A 23 -21.41 -10.70 -6.46
CA ASN A 23 -21.36 -11.49 -5.23
C ASN A 23 -20.19 -12.49 -5.24
N GLU A 24 -19.38 -12.47 -6.29
CA GLU A 24 -18.25 -13.39 -6.47
C GLU A 24 -17.11 -13.06 -5.50
N ASP A 25 -16.39 -14.07 -5.06
CA ASP A 25 -15.15 -13.87 -4.33
C ASP A 25 -14.13 -13.14 -5.20
N GLY A 26 -13.35 -12.26 -4.63
CA GLY A 26 -12.41 -11.47 -5.42
C GLY A 26 -11.55 -10.52 -4.62
N VAL A 27 -10.65 -9.87 -5.32
CA VAL A 27 -9.72 -8.88 -4.77
C VAL A 27 -9.84 -7.60 -5.57
N PHE A 28 -10.03 -6.49 -4.89
CA PHE A 28 -9.98 -5.14 -5.46
C PHE A 28 -8.77 -4.41 -4.90
N TYR A 29 -7.90 -3.91 -5.79
CA TYR A 29 -6.71 -3.18 -5.40
C TYR A 29 -7.03 -1.71 -5.16
N THR A 30 -7.04 -1.28 -3.91
CA THR A 30 -7.35 0.11 -3.55
C THR A 30 -6.16 1.05 -3.73
N GLY A 31 -4.94 0.55 -3.69
CA GLY A 31 -3.70 1.29 -3.93
C GLY A 31 -2.63 1.07 -2.85
N HIS A 32 -1.38 1.30 -3.19
CA HIS A 32 -0.20 1.05 -2.37
C HIS A 32 -0.21 -0.35 -1.74
N ALA A 33 -0.32 -0.46 -0.43
CA ALA A 33 -0.39 -1.73 0.30
C ALA A 33 -1.83 -2.11 0.72
N SER A 34 -2.83 -1.52 0.09
CA SER A 34 -4.22 -1.75 0.48
C SER A 34 -5.01 -2.53 -0.57
N ILE A 35 -5.72 -3.56 -0.12
CA ILE A 35 -6.68 -4.34 -0.90
C ILE A 35 -7.99 -4.53 -0.15
N LEU A 36 -9.08 -4.65 -0.91
CA LEU A 36 -10.35 -5.13 -0.42
C LEU A 36 -10.54 -6.57 -0.93
N VAL A 37 -10.60 -7.53 -0.03
CA VAL A 37 -10.88 -8.94 -0.35
C VAL A 37 -12.33 -9.23 -0.03
N ARG A 38 -13.03 -9.86 -0.96
CA ARG A 38 -14.39 -10.36 -0.73
C ARG A 38 -14.38 -11.89 -0.76
N LEU A 39 -14.88 -12.50 0.33
CA LEU A 39 -15.04 -13.93 0.50
C LEU A 39 -16.43 -14.21 1.07
N ASN A 40 -17.21 -15.07 0.40
CA ASN A 40 -18.56 -15.42 0.82
C ASN A 40 -19.44 -14.18 1.09
N LYS A 41 -19.38 -13.18 0.20
CA LYS A 41 -20.07 -11.87 0.30
C LYS A 41 -19.54 -10.95 1.41
N LYS A 42 -18.70 -11.42 2.33
CA LYS A 42 -18.04 -10.59 3.35
C LYS A 42 -16.83 -9.87 2.79
N LYS A 43 -16.58 -8.67 3.27
CA LYS A 43 -15.55 -7.73 2.80
C LYS A 43 -14.50 -7.52 3.87
N TYR A 44 -13.25 -7.75 3.52
CA TYR A 44 -12.08 -7.66 4.39
C TYR A 44 -11.11 -6.63 3.80
N LEU A 45 -10.83 -5.57 4.54
CA LEU A 45 -9.99 -4.45 4.08
C LEU A 45 -8.62 -4.51 4.75
N PHE A 46 -7.57 -4.47 3.94
CA PHE A 46 -6.18 -4.58 4.41
C PHE A 46 -5.45 -3.25 4.23
N ASP A 47 -4.68 -2.84 5.24
CA ASP A 47 -3.77 -1.69 5.26
C ASP A 47 -4.32 -0.43 4.58
N TYR A 48 -5.61 -0.16 4.81
CA TYR A 48 -6.25 1.00 4.23
C TYR A 48 -6.01 2.23 5.08
N ILE A 49 -5.45 3.25 4.48
CA ILE A 49 -5.23 4.55 5.10
C ILE A 49 -6.01 5.63 4.36
N ASN A 50 -6.47 6.64 5.08
CA ASN A 50 -7.14 7.80 4.52
C ASN A 50 -6.33 9.09 4.73
N ASN A 51 -5.20 8.99 5.40
CA ASN A 51 -4.29 10.09 5.60
C ASN A 51 -3.32 10.18 4.41
N THR A 52 -3.32 11.31 3.71
CA THR A 52 -2.37 11.58 2.62
C THR A 52 -1.13 12.35 3.11
N ASN A 53 -1.07 12.68 4.41
CA ASN A 53 -0.01 13.47 5.03
C ASN A 53 0.87 12.57 5.90
N PHE A 54 1.55 11.62 5.31
CA PHE A 54 2.51 10.76 5.99
C PHE A 54 3.94 11.19 5.65
N TYR A 55 4.87 10.82 6.53
CA TYR A 55 6.28 11.18 6.43
C TYR A 55 6.51 12.69 6.14
N GLY A 56 5.75 13.57 6.84
CA GLY A 56 5.89 15.02 6.69
C GLY A 56 5.49 15.60 5.33
N ASN A 57 4.68 14.92 4.55
CA ASN A 57 4.32 15.22 3.15
C ASN A 57 5.49 15.13 2.17
N SER A 58 6.57 14.43 2.51
CA SER A 58 7.70 14.21 1.60
C SER A 58 7.44 13.05 0.62
N TRP A 59 6.41 12.24 0.88
CA TRP A 59 6.06 11.07 0.09
C TRP A 59 4.64 11.17 -0.46
N ILE A 60 4.43 10.52 -1.61
CA ILE A 60 3.12 10.46 -2.28
C ILE A 60 2.86 9.05 -2.80
N PHE A 61 1.60 8.65 -2.84
CA PHE A 61 1.17 7.46 -3.58
C PHE A 61 0.98 7.76 -5.06
N PHE A 62 1.50 6.90 -5.93
CA PHE A 62 1.19 6.91 -7.34
C PHE A 62 1.07 5.47 -7.90
N PRO A 63 -0.05 5.13 -8.58
CA PRO A 63 -1.28 5.93 -8.66
C PRO A 63 -1.91 6.17 -7.29
N ASN A 64 -2.73 7.22 -7.19
CA ASN A 64 -3.43 7.53 -5.94
C ASN A 64 -4.21 6.33 -5.42
N GLN A 65 -4.18 6.15 -4.11
CA GLN A 65 -5.11 5.25 -3.45
C GLN A 65 -6.55 5.71 -3.63
N ILE A 66 -7.46 4.75 -3.77
CA ILE A 66 -8.89 5.04 -3.87
C ILE A 66 -9.42 5.39 -2.49
N ILE A 67 -9.96 6.60 -2.37
CA ILE A 67 -10.62 7.06 -1.16
C ILE A 67 -12.12 7.15 -1.45
N ASP A 68 -12.87 6.19 -0.93
CA ASP A 68 -14.31 6.08 -1.14
C ASP A 68 -15.02 5.65 0.14
N LYS A 69 -16.15 6.32 0.45
CA LYS A 69 -16.96 6.02 1.64
C LYS A 69 -17.49 4.59 1.68
N ARG A 70 -17.66 3.94 0.54
CA ARG A 70 -18.14 2.56 0.44
C ARG A 70 -17.13 1.55 1.02
N LEU A 71 -15.83 1.91 1.06
CA LEU A 71 -14.77 1.13 1.70
C LEU A 71 -14.84 1.14 3.23
N PHE A 72 -15.72 1.98 3.83
CA PHE A 72 -16.00 1.96 5.27
C PHE A 72 -17.12 0.99 5.66
N ASN A 73 -17.74 0.33 4.68
CA ASN A 73 -18.75 -0.70 4.92
C ASN A 73 -18.13 -2.08 4.65
N VAL A 74 -17.35 -2.54 5.61
CA VAL A 74 -16.62 -3.82 5.57
C VAL A 74 -16.87 -4.62 6.85
N ASP A 75 -16.65 -5.93 6.76
CA ASP A 75 -16.91 -6.87 7.86
C ASP A 75 -15.71 -7.00 8.79
N ALA A 76 -14.49 -6.70 8.30
CA ALA A 76 -13.29 -6.59 9.13
C ALA A 76 -12.19 -5.77 8.46
N VAL A 77 -11.27 -5.28 9.28
CA VAL A 77 -10.06 -4.58 8.86
C VAL A 77 -8.83 -5.32 9.37
N PHE A 78 -7.81 -5.42 8.53
CA PHE A 78 -6.51 -5.99 8.87
C PHE A 78 -5.44 -4.90 8.77
N VAL A 79 -4.53 -4.88 9.74
CA VAL A 79 -3.38 -3.98 9.73
C VAL A 79 -2.12 -4.82 9.93
N SER A 80 -1.21 -4.72 8.97
CA SER A 80 0.01 -5.53 8.94
C SER A 80 1.03 -5.07 9.95
N HIS A 81 1.31 -3.75 10.02
CA HIS A 81 2.33 -3.18 10.89
C HIS A 81 2.15 -1.68 11.14
N ILE A 82 3.09 -1.06 11.86
CA ILE A 82 2.97 0.29 12.44
C ILE A 82 3.34 1.45 11.49
N HIS A 83 3.93 1.20 10.33
CA HIS A 83 4.35 2.29 9.43
C HIS A 83 3.17 3.16 8.99
N GLN A 84 3.42 4.46 8.76
CA GLN A 84 2.38 5.47 8.53
C GLN A 84 1.59 5.24 7.23
N ASP A 85 2.16 4.55 6.29
CA ASP A 85 1.57 4.18 5.00
C ASP A 85 0.75 2.88 5.04
N HIS A 86 0.69 2.21 6.21
CA HIS A 86 -0.13 1.01 6.49
C HIS A 86 -1.07 1.21 7.68
N TYR A 87 -0.75 2.13 8.58
CA TYR A 87 -1.42 2.32 9.86
C TYR A 87 -1.97 3.74 10.01
N ASP A 88 -3.30 3.87 9.99
CA ASP A 88 -4.02 5.13 10.22
C ASP A 88 -4.88 5.03 11.49
N PRO A 89 -4.36 5.46 12.66
CA PRO A 89 -5.09 5.34 13.92
C PRO A 89 -6.39 6.17 13.95
N ILE A 90 -6.46 7.28 13.20
CA ILE A 90 -7.68 8.07 13.11
C ILE A 90 -8.78 7.30 12.38
N LEU A 91 -8.41 6.62 11.31
CA LEU A 91 -9.32 5.79 10.55
C LEU A 91 -9.75 4.54 11.34
N LEU A 92 -8.81 3.87 12.02
CA LEU A 92 -9.11 2.68 12.81
C LEU A 92 -10.11 2.99 13.95
N ARG A 93 -10.02 4.17 14.57
CA ARG A 93 -11.04 4.62 15.54
C ARG A 93 -12.42 4.81 14.92
N LYS A 94 -12.51 5.18 13.62
CA LYS A 94 -13.81 5.26 12.92
C LYS A 94 -14.40 3.86 12.68
N PHE A 95 -13.58 2.88 12.31
CA PHE A 95 -14.01 1.48 12.21
C PHE A 95 -14.45 0.93 13.56
N GLN A 96 -13.68 1.20 14.61
CA GLN A 96 -14.04 0.78 15.97
C GLN A 96 -15.38 1.37 16.46
N LYS A 97 -15.68 2.65 16.13
CA LYS A 97 -16.99 3.27 16.43
C LYS A 97 -18.16 2.62 15.69
N LYS A 98 -17.89 1.95 14.58
CA LYS A 98 -18.86 1.15 13.81
C LYS A 98 -18.87 -0.32 14.19
N GLU A 99 -18.16 -0.68 15.25
CA GLU A 99 -18.00 -2.06 15.74
C GLU A 99 -17.38 -3.03 14.73
N VAL A 100 -16.70 -2.49 13.71
CA VAL A 100 -15.96 -3.30 12.74
C VAL A 100 -14.72 -3.88 13.43
N PRO A 101 -14.55 -5.22 13.48
CA PRO A 101 -13.39 -5.84 14.10
C PRO A 101 -12.11 -5.50 13.35
N ILE A 102 -11.06 -5.17 14.11
CA ILE A 102 -9.72 -4.86 13.61
C ILE A 102 -8.82 -6.02 14.01
N PHE A 103 -8.17 -6.64 13.02
CA PHE A 103 -7.25 -7.75 13.21
C PHE A 103 -5.81 -7.33 12.99
N VAL A 104 -4.91 -7.80 13.86
CA VAL A 104 -3.45 -7.63 13.73
C VAL A 104 -2.76 -8.95 14.06
N LEU A 105 -1.59 -9.18 13.47
CA LEU A 105 -0.81 -10.37 13.81
C LEU A 105 -0.13 -10.18 15.17
N ASP A 106 -0.22 -11.17 16.03
CA ASP A 106 0.41 -11.15 17.35
C ASP A 106 1.94 -11.28 17.23
N GLY A 107 2.68 -10.74 18.22
CA GLY A 107 4.14 -10.88 18.29
C GLY A 107 4.92 -9.61 17.94
N ARG A 108 4.26 -8.44 17.88
CA ARG A 108 4.91 -7.14 17.61
C ARG A 108 4.72 -6.17 18.79
N PRO A 109 5.65 -6.12 19.79
CA PRO A 109 5.48 -5.35 21.03
C PRO A 109 5.28 -3.84 20.80
N GLU A 110 6.04 -3.24 19.87
CA GLU A 110 5.93 -1.82 19.57
C GLU A 110 4.57 -1.48 18.96
N PHE A 111 4.09 -2.30 18.04
CA PHE A 111 2.77 -2.13 17.46
C PHE A 111 1.67 -2.26 18.52
N LYS A 112 1.76 -3.25 19.40
CA LYS A 112 0.85 -3.38 20.56
C LYS A 112 0.87 -2.15 21.47
N SER A 113 2.05 -1.58 21.70
CA SER A 113 2.21 -0.36 22.50
C SER A 113 1.52 0.84 21.84
N SER A 114 1.72 1.01 20.52
CA SER A 114 1.06 2.07 19.75
C SER A 114 -0.46 1.93 19.75
N LEU A 115 -0.98 0.73 19.51
CA LEU A 115 -2.42 0.47 19.53
C LEU A 115 -3.05 0.81 20.89
N ARG A 116 -2.38 0.46 22.01
CA ARG A 116 -2.82 0.82 23.36
C ARG A 116 -2.81 2.33 23.58
N LYS A 117 -1.71 3.01 23.20
CA LYS A 117 -1.60 4.48 23.29
C LYS A 117 -2.72 5.19 22.53
N GLU A 118 -3.06 4.70 21.35
CA GLU A 118 -4.12 5.23 20.50
C GLU A 118 -5.53 4.74 20.90
N LYS A 119 -5.65 3.92 21.95
CA LYS A 119 -6.90 3.33 22.45
C LYS A 119 -7.68 2.55 21.39
N ILE A 120 -6.94 1.85 20.50
CA ILE A 120 -7.52 1.02 19.46
C ILE A 120 -7.64 -0.42 20.00
N LYS A 121 -8.87 -0.94 20.01
CA LYS A 121 -9.16 -2.32 20.36
C LYS A 121 -8.97 -3.21 19.13
N VAL A 122 -8.18 -4.27 19.26
CA VAL A 122 -7.88 -5.20 18.18
C VAL A 122 -8.08 -6.64 18.64
N LYS A 123 -8.30 -7.52 17.63
CA LYS A 123 -8.26 -8.97 17.81
C LYS A 123 -6.90 -9.47 17.29
N TYR A 124 -6.17 -10.16 18.15
CA TYR A 124 -4.87 -10.70 17.80
C TYR A 124 -4.99 -12.05 17.10
N ILE A 125 -4.28 -12.20 15.97
CA ILE A 125 -4.15 -13.46 15.23
C ILE A 125 -2.81 -14.07 15.61
N ALA A 126 -2.80 -15.32 16.07
CA ALA A 126 -1.57 -16.03 16.35
C ALA A 126 -0.77 -16.32 15.09
N ALA A 127 0.52 -15.94 15.08
CA ALA A 127 1.42 -16.26 13.98
C ALA A 127 1.57 -17.79 13.81
N LYS A 128 1.74 -18.23 12.57
CA LYS A 128 1.97 -19.66 12.21
C LYS A 128 0.84 -20.61 12.64
N LYS A 129 -0.37 -20.05 12.88
CA LYS A 129 -1.56 -20.82 13.25
C LYS A 129 -2.73 -20.45 12.33
N LYS A 130 -3.44 -21.46 11.84
CA LYS A 130 -4.70 -21.27 11.13
C LYS A 130 -5.76 -20.79 12.15
N THR A 131 -6.32 -19.62 11.90
CA THR A 131 -7.32 -18.99 12.78
C THR A 131 -8.57 -18.70 11.96
N TYR A 132 -9.70 -19.23 12.36
CA TYR A 132 -10.99 -18.90 11.76
C TYR A 132 -11.47 -17.55 12.31
N ILE A 133 -11.85 -16.64 11.41
CA ILE A 133 -12.39 -15.32 11.75
C ILE A 133 -13.91 -15.28 11.62
N ASP A 134 -14.46 -16.25 10.90
CA ASP A 134 -15.87 -16.64 10.83
C ASP A 134 -15.99 -18.11 10.38
N ASP A 135 -17.22 -18.58 10.17
CA ASP A 135 -17.52 -20.00 9.91
C ASP A 135 -16.80 -20.58 8.68
N ASN A 136 -16.55 -19.74 7.67
CA ASN A 136 -16.01 -20.19 6.38
C ASN A 136 -14.70 -19.50 5.99
N THR A 137 -14.24 -18.51 6.76
CA THR A 137 -13.05 -17.71 6.44
C THR A 137 -12.00 -17.90 7.52
N TRP A 138 -10.80 -18.21 7.09
CA TRP A 138 -9.64 -18.37 7.96
C TRP A 138 -8.46 -17.54 7.48
N VAL A 139 -7.58 -17.27 8.41
CA VAL A 139 -6.33 -16.54 8.18
C VAL A 139 -5.14 -17.34 8.69
N TYR A 140 -3.99 -17.10 8.08
CA TYR A 140 -2.71 -17.65 8.51
C TYR A 140 -1.63 -16.59 8.31
N GLY A 141 -0.93 -16.20 9.37
CA GLY A 141 0.07 -15.15 9.30
C GLY A 141 1.48 -15.63 9.58
N CYS A 142 2.46 -14.92 9.01
CA CYS A 142 3.87 -15.08 9.34
C CYS A 142 4.52 -13.71 9.64
N LEU A 143 5.44 -13.72 10.57
CA LEU A 143 6.25 -12.57 10.96
C LEU A 143 7.57 -12.62 10.19
N HIS A 144 8.17 -11.44 9.96
CA HIS A 144 9.54 -11.36 9.45
C HIS A 144 10.52 -12.00 10.44
N GLU A 145 11.56 -12.65 9.94
CA GLU A 145 12.50 -13.40 10.79
C GLU A 145 13.48 -12.50 11.56
N TYR A 146 13.80 -11.34 10.99
CA TYR A 146 14.92 -10.50 11.44
C TYR A 146 14.52 -9.08 11.82
N ASN A 147 13.27 -8.68 11.58
CA ASN A 147 12.76 -7.41 12.08
C ASN A 147 11.50 -7.61 12.93
N ASP A 148 11.26 -6.69 13.84
CA ASP A 148 10.13 -6.73 14.75
C ASP A 148 8.93 -5.91 14.26
N ILE A 149 8.89 -5.60 12.96
CA ILE A 149 7.89 -4.71 12.37
C ILE A 149 6.95 -5.48 11.43
N ASP A 150 7.51 -6.13 10.39
CA ASP A 150 6.73 -6.61 9.25
C ASP A 150 6.04 -7.96 9.48
N SER A 151 4.87 -8.10 8.87
CA SER A 151 4.10 -9.34 8.89
C SER A 151 3.37 -9.53 7.57
N SER A 152 3.06 -10.78 7.23
CA SER A 152 2.23 -11.14 6.07
C SER A 152 1.06 -12.00 6.53
N ILE A 153 -0.07 -11.89 5.84
CA ILE A 153 -1.28 -12.64 6.15
C ILE A 153 -1.85 -13.26 4.87
N LEU A 154 -2.17 -14.53 4.94
CA LEU A 154 -3.06 -15.16 3.97
C LEU A 154 -4.47 -15.18 4.55
N ILE A 155 -5.44 -14.75 3.75
CA ILE A 155 -6.86 -14.92 4.03
C ILE A 155 -7.47 -15.86 3.00
N SER A 156 -8.31 -16.79 3.44
CA SER A 156 -8.89 -17.78 2.54
C SER A 156 -10.23 -18.29 3.03
N ASN A 157 -11.04 -18.71 2.06
CA ASN A 157 -12.17 -19.61 2.23
C ASN A 157 -11.95 -20.87 1.37
N ASN A 158 -12.98 -21.70 1.18
CA ASN A 158 -12.86 -22.91 0.34
C ASN A 158 -12.75 -22.59 -1.17
N ASN A 159 -13.01 -21.35 -1.58
CA ASN A 159 -13.02 -20.92 -2.98
C ASN A 159 -11.80 -20.09 -3.35
N LEU A 160 -11.49 -19.04 -2.62
CA LEU A 160 -10.39 -18.08 -2.95
C LEU A 160 -9.39 -17.98 -1.80
N SER A 161 -8.09 -17.98 -2.14
CA SER A 161 -6.99 -17.74 -1.21
C SER A 161 -6.12 -16.57 -1.66
N VAL A 162 -5.91 -15.60 -0.78
CA VAL A 162 -5.21 -14.34 -1.06
C VAL A 162 -4.08 -14.14 -0.06
N TYR A 163 -2.86 -14.06 -0.55
CA TYR A 163 -1.67 -13.72 0.24
C TYR A 163 -1.41 -12.22 0.18
N HIS A 164 -1.45 -11.57 1.32
CA HIS A 164 -1.08 -10.18 1.52
C HIS A 164 0.34 -10.12 2.07
N GLY A 165 1.32 -9.94 1.17
CA GLY A 165 2.75 -9.95 1.51
C GLY A 165 3.20 -8.68 2.19
N ASN A 166 2.54 -7.55 1.87
CA ASN A 166 2.87 -6.22 2.36
C ASN A 166 4.37 -5.88 2.15
N ASP A 167 5.11 -5.32 3.10
CA ASP A 167 6.55 -5.02 3.01
C ASP A 167 7.44 -6.17 3.53
N ASN A 168 6.85 -7.33 3.74
CA ASN A 168 7.48 -8.44 4.42
C ASN A 168 8.32 -9.32 3.47
N PHE A 169 9.61 -9.05 3.38
CA PHE A 169 10.56 -9.84 2.60
C PHE A 169 11.05 -11.09 3.36
N VAL A 170 10.13 -11.96 3.72
CA VAL A 170 10.44 -13.21 4.43
C VAL A 170 11.34 -14.14 3.61
N THR A 171 12.22 -14.85 4.32
CA THR A 171 13.13 -15.81 3.68
C THR A 171 12.44 -17.15 3.39
N GLU A 172 13.13 -18.01 2.65
CA GLU A 172 12.69 -19.38 2.36
C GLU A 172 12.42 -20.18 3.65
N LYS A 173 13.21 -19.92 4.71
CA LYS A 173 13.07 -20.57 6.01
C LYS A 173 11.66 -20.42 6.60
N THR A 174 11.04 -19.26 6.43
CA THR A 174 9.65 -19.01 6.84
C THR A 174 8.66 -19.35 5.74
N LEU A 175 8.96 -19.03 4.48
CA LEU A 175 7.99 -19.11 3.41
C LEU A 175 7.69 -20.54 2.93
N ILE A 176 8.68 -21.43 2.94
CA ILE A 176 8.48 -22.86 2.58
C ILE A 176 7.53 -23.56 3.57
N PRO A 177 7.76 -23.51 4.90
CA PRO A 177 6.79 -24.04 5.87
C PRO A 177 5.42 -23.37 5.80
N PHE A 178 5.37 -22.05 5.57
CA PHE A 178 4.15 -21.32 5.34
C PHE A 178 3.35 -21.91 4.18
N LYS A 179 3.97 -22.01 2.98
CA LYS A 179 3.35 -22.58 1.78
C LYS A 179 2.83 -24.00 2.00
N LYS A 180 3.62 -24.83 2.70
CA LYS A 180 3.22 -26.21 3.05
C LYS A 180 1.95 -26.25 3.92
N LYS A 181 1.77 -25.25 4.81
CA LYS A 181 0.60 -25.19 5.72
C LYS A 181 -0.64 -24.61 5.06
N VAL A 182 -0.49 -23.59 4.21
CA VAL A 182 -1.62 -22.91 3.58
C VAL A 182 -2.08 -23.58 2.28
N GLY A 183 -1.23 -24.38 1.63
CA GLY A 183 -1.56 -25.10 0.42
C GLY A 183 -1.63 -24.19 -0.81
N HIS A 184 -2.75 -24.23 -1.53
CA HIS A 184 -2.97 -23.48 -2.75
C HIS A 184 -3.12 -21.97 -2.46
N ILE A 185 -2.58 -21.12 -3.36
CA ILE A 185 -2.73 -19.67 -3.31
C ILE A 185 -3.22 -19.22 -4.69
N ASP A 186 -4.35 -18.51 -4.73
CA ASP A 186 -4.89 -17.98 -5.98
C ASP A 186 -4.25 -16.64 -6.34
N VAL A 187 -4.19 -15.70 -5.39
CA VAL A 187 -3.65 -14.37 -5.59
C VAL A 187 -2.57 -14.09 -4.55
N ALA A 188 -1.40 -13.63 -4.99
CA ALA A 188 -0.35 -13.15 -4.10
C ALA A 188 0.02 -11.71 -4.41
N CYS A 189 -0.12 -10.85 -3.41
CA CYS A 189 0.43 -9.50 -3.39
C CYS A 189 1.83 -9.59 -2.80
N VAL A 190 2.88 -9.38 -3.61
CA VAL A 190 4.27 -9.58 -3.22
C VAL A 190 5.06 -8.27 -3.20
N PRO A 191 5.87 -8.01 -2.15
CA PRO A 191 6.77 -6.86 -2.13
C PRO A 191 7.87 -7.03 -3.19
N PHE A 192 8.30 -5.93 -3.79
CA PHE A 192 9.26 -5.97 -4.90
C PHE A 192 10.26 -4.81 -4.90
N ALA A 193 10.07 -3.77 -4.11
CA ALA A 193 10.94 -2.61 -4.11
C ALA A 193 11.28 -2.14 -2.71
N TYR A 194 12.46 -1.56 -2.58
CA TYR A 194 12.95 -0.93 -1.37
C TYR A 194 12.91 0.57 -1.52
N ILE A 195 12.05 1.22 -0.77
CA ILE A 195 11.88 2.66 -0.81
C ILE A 195 12.59 3.26 0.38
N ASN A 196 13.80 3.81 0.17
CA ASN A 196 14.63 4.39 1.22
C ASN A 196 15.48 5.53 0.68
N TYR A 197 16.09 6.29 1.59
CA TYR A 197 17.00 7.37 1.25
C TYR A 197 18.40 6.91 0.78
N TYR A 198 18.76 5.67 1.09
CA TYR A 198 20.02 5.09 0.62
C TYR A 198 19.89 4.62 -0.83
N PRO A 199 20.89 4.83 -1.71
CA PRO A 199 22.20 5.48 -1.43
C PRO A 199 22.24 7.00 -1.66
N TYR A 200 21.13 7.62 -2.01
CA TYR A 200 21.11 9.00 -2.55
C TYR A 200 21.48 10.10 -1.55
N LEU A 201 21.23 9.89 -0.26
CA LEU A 201 21.61 10.86 0.77
C LEU A 201 23.02 10.64 1.35
N LEU A 202 23.80 9.72 0.78
CA LEU A 202 25.19 9.57 1.20
C LEU A 202 26.05 10.70 0.64
N ASN A 203 26.75 11.39 1.54
CA ASN A 203 27.75 12.40 1.15
C ASN A 203 29.05 11.72 0.71
N GLY A 204 29.76 12.37 -0.21
CA GLY A 204 31.11 11.96 -0.61
C GLY A 204 31.18 10.83 -1.67
N ILE A 205 30.08 10.35 -2.18
CA ILE A 205 30.05 9.38 -3.28
C ILE A 205 29.63 10.06 -4.59
N THR A 206 30.17 9.55 -5.71
CA THR A 206 29.85 10.11 -7.03
C THR A 206 28.45 9.71 -7.49
N LYS A 207 27.83 10.52 -8.35
CA LYS A 207 26.53 10.19 -8.97
C LYS A 207 26.53 8.83 -9.68
N LYS A 208 27.69 8.43 -10.26
CA LYS A 208 27.87 7.14 -10.93
C LYS A 208 27.75 5.98 -9.93
N ILE A 209 28.45 6.10 -8.79
CA ILE A 209 28.39 5.09 -7.72
C ILE A 209 26.99 5.01 -7.13
N ASN A 210 26.36 6.16 -6.84
CA ASN A 210 24.97 6.19 -6.36
C ASN A 210 24.02 5.47 -7.29
N LYS A 211 24.09 5.74 -8.60
CA LYS A 211 23.23 5.10 -9.59
C LYS A 211 23.47 3.59 -9.66
N SER A 212 24.73 3.15 -9.66
CA SER A 212 25.09 1.72 -9.69
C SER A 212 24.56 0.99 -8.46
N GLU A 213 24.71 1.60 -7.27
CA GLU A 213 24.23 1.02 -6.02
C GLU A 213 22.70 1.00 -5.94
N ALA A 214 22.01 2.04 -6.40
CA ALA A 214 20.57 2.08 -6.48
C ALA A 214 20.03 0.96 -7.38
N THR A 215 20.63 0.77 -8.57
CA THR A 215 20.27 -0.33 -9.48
C THR A 215 20.54 -1.71 -8.86
N ARG A 216 21.64 -1.86 -8.11
CA ARG A 216 21.94 -3.11 -7.40
C ARG A 216 20.86 -3.45 -6.37
N ILE A 217 20.44 -2.45 -5.58
CA ILE A 217 19.39 -2.62 -4.56
C ILE A 217 18.04 -2.91 -5.22
N GLU A 218 17.69 -2.16 -6.26
CA GLU A 218 16.47 -2.36 -7.02
C GLU A 218 16.36 -3.81 -7.51
N ASN A 219 17.39 -4.32 -8.19
CA ASN A 219 17.44 -5.68 -8.67
C ASN A 219 17.35 -6.70 -7.51
N LEU A 220 18.04 -6.45 -6.40
CA LEU A 220 18.01 -7.32 -5.22
C LEU A 220 16.60 -7.50 -4.68
N PHE A 221 15.84 -6.41 -4.54
CA PHE A 221 14.47 -6.48 -4.01
C PHE A 221 13.49 -7.08 -5.02
N MET A 222 13.66 -6.81 -6.32
CA MET A 222 12.90 -7.50 -7.36
C MET A 222 13.18 -9.02 -7.35
N ASP A 223 14.44 -9.44 -7.18
CA ASP A 223 14.79 -10.85 -7.05
C ASP A 223 14.18 -11.50 -5.81
N TYR A 224 14.07 -10.78 -4.67
CA TYR A 224 13.33 -11.27 -3.49
C TYR A 224 11.85 -11.49 -3.80
N GLY A 225 11.19 -10.55 -4.48
CA GLY A 225 9.79 -10.70 -4.89
C GLY A 225 9.57 -11.90 -5.81
N ILE A 226 10.48 -12.12 -6.77
CA ILE A 226 10.46 -13.30 -7.65
C ILE A 226 10.67 -14.59 -6.85
N LYS A 227 11.61 -14.59 -5.90
CA LYS A 227 11.90 -15.76 -5.05
C LYS A 227 10.68 -16.13 -4.20
N GLN A 228 10.00 -15.15 -3.60
CA GLN A 228 8.73 -15.38 -2.90
C GLN A 228 7.67 -15.96 -3.84
N SER A 229 7.52 -15.40 -5.02
CA SER A 229 6.57 -15.87 -6.03
C SER A 229 6.82 -17.33 -6.44
N LYS A 230 8.09 -17.72 -6.64
CA LYS A 230 8.48 -19.09 -6.97
C LYS A 230 8.16 -20.10 -5.87
N ILE A 231 8.25 -19.69 -4.60
CA ILE A 231 7.89 -20.54 -3.45
C ILE A 231 6.38 -20.63 -3.30
N LEU A 232 5.68 -19.49 -3.38
CA LEU A 232 4.23 -19.41 -3.17
C LEU A 232 3.46 -20.04 -4.33
N LYS A 233 3.95 -19.97 -5.56
CA LYS A 233 3.33 -20.47 -6.79
C LYS A 233 1.85 -20.10 -6.91
N PRO A 234 1.50 -18.81 -6.86
CA PRO A 234 0.13 -18.38 -7.01
C PRO A 234 -0.30 -18.35 -8.48
N LYS A 235 -1.62 -18.34 -8.74
CA LYS A 235 -2.15 -18.14 -10.10
C LYS A 235 -1.96 -16.71 -10.59
N ILE A 236 -2.07 -15.72 -9.70
CA ILE A 236 -1.89 -14.31 -10.00
C ILE A 236 -0.89 -13.70 -9.03
N ILE A 237 0.10 -12.99 -9.56
CA ILE A 237 1.13 -12.26 -8.80
C ILE A 237 0.96 -10.78 -9.06
N ILE A 238 0.73 -10.03 -7.99
CA ILE A 238 0.54 -8.58 -8.01
C ILE A 238 1.73 -7.92 -7.31
N PRO A 239 2.51 -7.05 -7.99
CA PRO A 239 3.49 -6.18 -7.34
C PRO A 239 2.80 -5.28 -6.32
N PHE A 240 3.33 -5.20 -5.09
CA PHE A 240 2.59 -4.66 -3.99
C PHE A 240 3.47 -3.90 -2.99
N GLY A 241 2.90 -2.93 -2.26
CA GLY A 241 3.59 -2.25 -1.17
C GLY A 241 4.60 -1.18 -1.58
N SER A 242 4.76 -0.87 -2.87
CA SER A 242 5.83 0.00 -3.35
C SER A 242 5.34 1.09 -4.32
N ASN A 243 4.09 1.53 -4.19
CA ASN A 243 3.56 2.66 -4.96
C ASN A 243 3.77 4.00 -4.23
N LEU A 244 4.93 4.17 -3.61
CA LEU A 244 5.30 5.31 -2.81
C LEU A 244 6.49 6.02 -3.44
N PHE A 245 6.39 7.33 -3.66
CA PHE A 245 7.39 8.13 -4.35
C PHE A 245 7.72 9.40 -3.57
N HIS A 246 8.96 9.85 -3.68
CA HIS A 246 9.42 11.09 -3.04
C HIS A 246 8.89 12.32 -3.77
N LEU A 247 8.44 13.32 -3.00
CA LEU A 247 7.95 14.59 -3.51
C LEU A 247 8.92 15.74 -3.30
N ASP A 248 9.78 15.67 -2.26
CA ASP A 248 10.68 16.76 -1.89
C ASP A 248 11.91 16.88 -2.80
N ASP A 249 12.43 18.10 -2.94
CA ASP A 249 13.75 18.39 -3.48
C ASP A 249 14.77 18.39 -2.34
N PRO A 250 15.95 17.79 -2.47
CA PRO A 250 16.51 17.08 -3.64
C PRO A 250 16.08 15.62 -3.77
N THR A 251 15.26 15.11 -2.86
CA THR A 251 14.96 13.67 -2.74
C THR A 251 14.16 13.08 -3.89
N CYS A 252 13.51 13.90 -4.73
CA CYS A 252 12.80 13.38 -5.91
C CYS A 252 13.73 12.71 -6.95
N GLU A 253 15.04 12.94 -6.92
CA GLU A 253 16.01 12.19 -7.72
C GLU A 253 16.04 10.70 -7.35
N MET A 254 15.63 10.36 -6.13
CA MET A 254 15.57 8.98 -5.64
C MET A 254 14.49 8.16 -6.36
N ASN A 255 13.47 8.82 -6.92
CA ASN A 255 12.44 8.13 -7.70
C ASN A 255 12.99 7.46 -8.95
N LYS A 256 14.17 7.87 -9.43
CA LYS A 256 14.84 7.26 -10.60
C LYS A 256 15.47 5.90 -10.31
N GLY A 257 15.58 5.52 -9.05
CA GLY A 257 16.13 4.24 -8.61
C GLY A 257 15.13 3.39 -7.84
N VAL A 258 13.85 3.72 -7.93
CA VAL A 258 12.77 2.95 -7.33
C VAL A 258 12.07 2.16 -8.42
N ALA A 259 12.11 0.82 -8.35
CA ALA A 259 11.36 -0.03 -9.26
C ALA A 259 9.86 0.30 -9.20
N THR A 260 9.25 0.44 -10.36
CA THR A 260 7.79 0.57 -10.47
C THR A 260 7.14 -0.82 -10.56
N PRO A 261 5.82 -0.94 -10.33
CA PRO A 261 5.11 -2.20 -10.57
C PRO A 261 5.28 -2.74 -12.00
N VAL A 262 5.42 -1.84 -12.98
CA VAL A 262 5.63 -2.21 -14.39
C VAL A 262 7.03 -2.77 -14.60
N ASP A 263 8.05 -2.15 -13.98
CA ASP A 263 9.43 -2.63 -14.05
C ASP A 263 9.56 -4.02 -13.45
N PHE A 264 8.95 -4.25 -12.28
CA PHE A 264 8.95 -5.56 -11.64
C PHE A 264 8.30 -6.65 -12.53
N VAL A 265 7.14 -6.36 -13.12
CA VAL A 265 6.46 -7.32 -14.02
C VAL A 265 7.32 -7.63 -15.25
N ASN A 266 7.91 -6.62 -15.88
CA ASN A 266 8.79 -6.81 -17.03
C ASN A 266 10.05 -7.61 -16.65
N TYR A 267 10.69 -7.27 -15.54
CA TYR A 267 11.85 -7.98 -15.01
C TYR A 267 11.52 -9.44 -14.68
N SER A 268 10.38 -9.66 -14.03
CA SER A 268 9.93 -10.99 -13.61
C SER A 268 9.61 -11.90 -14.80
N LYS A 269 9.01 -11.39 -15.86
CA LYS A 269 8.74 -12.15 -17.09
C LYS A 269 10.02 -12.68 -17.74
N ILE A 270 11.12 -11.96 -17.59
CA ILE A 270 12.45 -12.39 -18.10
C ILE A 270 13.09 -13.41 -17.14
N LYS A 271 13.05 -13.16 -15.83
CA LYS A 271 13.76 -13.93 -14.79
C LYS A 271 13.01 -15.19 -14.35
N ASP A 272 11.69 -15.21 -14.49
CA ASP A 272 10.83 -16.34 -14.09
C ASP A 272 9.91 -16.77 -15.24
N LYS A 273 10.49 -17.37 -16.24
CA LYS A 273 9.76 -17.83 -17.43
C LYS A 273 8.64 -18.83 -17.11
N SER A 274 8.79 -19.59 -16.02
CA SER A 274 7.83 -20.61 -15.62
C SER A 274 6.49 -20.04 -15.12
N GLN A 275 6.48 -18.81 -14.64
CA GLN A 275 5.30 -18.11 -14.14
C GLN A 275 5.10 -16.74 -14.83
N SER A 276 5.72 -16.51 -16.01
CA SER A 276 5.69 -15.23 -16.71
C SER A 276 4.28 -14.66 -16.86
N ASP A 277 3.32 -15.53 -17.19
CA ASP A 277 1.94 -15.14 -17.41
C ASP A 277 1.15 -14.89 -16.12
N ASN A 278 1.69 -15.24 -14.94
CA ASN A 278 1.04 -15.00 -13.67
C ASN A 278 1.29 -13.57 -13.14
N TYR A 279 2.39 -12.92 -13.57
CA TYR A 279 2.72 -11.56 -13.15
C TYR A 279 1.83 -10.54 -13.85
N LYS A 280 1.10 -9.71 -13.07
CA LYS A 280 0.13 -8.74 -13.57
C LYS A 280 0.38 -7.35 -13.00
N THR A 281 0.45 -6.35 -13.87
CA THR A 281 0.55 -4.93 -13.47
C THR A 281 -0.83 -4.43 -13.03
N MET A 282 -1.27 -4.87 -11.86
CA MET A 282 -2.52 -4.37 -11.28
C MET A 282 -2.22 -3.09 -10.48
N LEU A 283 -2.83 -2.00 -10.88
CA LEU A 283 -2.75 -0.70 -10.21
C LEU A 283 -4.05 -0.40 -9.45
N SER A 284 -4.07 0.69 -8.68
CA SER A 284 -5.27 1.09 -7.94
C SER A 284 -6.49 1.23 -8.86
N GLY A 285 -7.59 0.55 -8.51
CA GLY A 285 -8.80 0.43 -9.32
C GLY A 285 -8.93 -0.90 -10.06
N SER A 286 -7.83 -1.63 -10.22
CA SER A 286 -7.88 -2.99 -10.80
C SER A 286 -8.52 -3.98 -9.82
N PHE A 287 -9.13 -5.03 -10.37
CA PHE A 287 -9.69 -6.09 -9.54
C PHE A 287 -9.67 -7.44 -10.25
N CYS A 288 -9.82 -8.50 -9.49
CA CYS A 288 -10.07 -9.83 -10.02
C CYS A 288 -11.26 -10.48 -9.30
N LEU A 289 -11.94 -11.37 -10.03
CA LEU A 289 -13.08 -12.13 -9.53
C LEU A 289 -12.82 -13.62 -9.74
N LYS A 290 -13.14 -14.42 -8.75
CA LYS A 290 -13.05 -15.88 -8.81
C LYS A 290 -14.40 -16.46 -9.20
N ASN A 291 -14.44 -17.08 -10.37
CA ASN A 291 -15.62 -17.78 -10.87
C ASN A 291 -15.26 -19.25 -11.10
N ASN A 292 -15.76 -20.12 -10.24
CA ASN A 292 -15.37 -21.53 -10.19
C ASN A 292 -13.83 -21.68 -10.08
N ASN A 293 -13.19 -22.34 -11.05
CA ASN A 293 -11.74 -22.53 -11.08
C ASN A 293 -10.96 -21.42 -11.78
N ASN A 294 -11.64 -20.46 -12.41
CA ASN A 294 -11.05 -19.40 -13.18
C ASN A 294 -11.00 -18.08 -12.40
N ILE A 295 -9.99 -17.25 -12.72
CA ILE A 295 -9.87 -15.90 -12.19
C ILE A 295 -9.97 -14.94 -13.38
N SER A 296 -11.02 -14.14 -13.38
CA SER A 296 -11.21 -13.06 -14.35
C SER A 296 -10.51 -11.81 -13.86
N LEU A 297 -9.72 -11.17 -14.73
CA LEU A 297 -8.93 -9.99 -14.42
C LEU A 297 -9.52 -8.75 -15.07
N TYR A 298 -9.60 -7.67 -14.31
CA TYR A 298 -10.09 -6.37 -14.73
C TYR A 298 -9.02 -5.32 -14.40
N TYR A 299 -8.13 -5.06 -15.34
CA TYR A 299 -7.04 -4.11 -15.20
C TYR A 299 -6.64 -3.55 -16.57
N GLU A 300 -5.92 -2.44 -16.58
CA GLU A 300 -5.35 -1.83 -17.77
C GLU A 300 -3.84 -2.09 -17.79
N ASP A 301 -3.34 -2.67 -18.88
CA ASP A 301 -1.91 -2.78 -19.12
C ASP A 301 -1.34 -1.39 -19.43
N ILE A 302 -0.24 -1.07 -18.77
CA ILE A 302 0.47 0.19 -18.96
C ILE A 302 1.94 -0.09 -19.26
N SER A 303 2.52 0.62 -20.22
CA SER A 303 3.96 0.56 -20.48
C SER A 303 4.77 1.33 -19.44
N SER A 304 6.04 0.96 -19.22
CA SER A 304 6.94 1.69 -18.32
C SER A 304 7.02 3.17 -18.69
N GLN A 305 7.19 3.49 -19.96
CA GLN A 305 7.24 4.88 -20.44
C GLN A 305 5.96 5.65 -20.06
N LYS A 306 4.78 5.08 -20.28
CA LYS A 306 3.51 5.73 -19.92
C LYS A 306 3.39 5.92 -18.42
N PHE A 307 3.82 4.94 -17.62
CA PHE A 307 3.81 5.04 -16.16
C PHE A 307 4.71 6.17 -15.66
N ASP A 308 5.94 6.24 -16.17
CA ASP A 308 6.92 7.28 -15.81
C ASP A 308 6.46 8.67 -16.20
N ASP A 309 5.92 8.84 -17.40
CA ASP A 309 5.39 10.11 -17.88
C ASP A 309 4.24 10.61 -16.99
N GLU A 310 3.33 9.73 -16.61
CA GLU A 310 2.23 10.07 -15.71
C GLU A 310 2.70 10.35 -14.28
N LEU A 311 3.68 9.61 -13.77
CA LEU A 311 4.31 9.85 -12.47
C LEU A 311 4.97 11.25 -12.43
N ILE A 312 5.77 11.60 -13.44
CA ILE A 312 6.43 12.91 -13.54
C ILE A 312 5.39 14.04 -13.57
N LYS A 313 4.34 13.91 -14.36
CA LYS A 313 3.24 14.88 -14.41
C LYS A 313 2.58 15.03 -13.03
N PHE A 314 2.34 13.93 -12.35
CA PHE A 314 1.72 13.92 -11.04
C PHE A 314 2.59 14.60 -9.97
N ILE A 315 3.89 14.30 -9.92
CA ILE A 315 4.85 14.94 -9.02
C ILE A 315 4.86 16.45 -9.24
N ASN A 316 4.95 16.90 -10.50
CA ASN A 316 4.97 18.32 -10.85
C ASN A 316 3.69 19.04 -10.42
N LEU A 317 2.53 18.41 -10.61
CA LEU A 317 1.24 18.93 -10.13
C LEU A 317 1.22 19.07 -8.61
N LYS A 318 1.64 18.04 -7.86
CA LYS A 318 1.68 18.06 -6.39
C LYS A 318 2.62 19.13 -5.86
N LYS A 319 3.81 19.29 -6.44
CA LYS A 319 4.75 20.38 -6.09
C LYS A 319 4.14 21.76 -6.30
N SER A 320 3.45 21.97 -7.42
CA SER A 320 2.76 23.24 -7.72
C SER A 320 1.68 23.55 -6.67
N LEU A 321 0.86 22.56 -6.32
CA LEU A 321 -0.17 22.71 -5.28
C LEU A 321 0.42 23.03 -3.91
N LEU A 322 1.49 22.35 -3.50
CA LEU A 322 2.17 22.61 -2.23
C LEU A 322 2.75 24.03 -2.18
N LYS A 323 3.35 24.52 -3.26
CA LYS A 323 3.81 25.92 -3.35
C LYS A 323 2.67 26.92 -3.17
N LYS A 324 1.50 26.68 -3.79
CA LYS A 324 0.30 27.51 -3.62
C LYS A 324 -0.20 27.49 -2.18
N ILE A 325 -0.27 26.31 -1.54
CA ILE A 325 -0.70 26.16 -0.16
C ILE A 325 0.25 26.88 0.80
N LYS A 326 1.57 26.73 0.63
CA LYS A 326 2.58 27.46 1.43
C LYS A 326 2.41 28.96 1.31
N LYS A 327 2.15 29.48 0.09
CA LYS A 327 1.87 30.92 -0.13
C LYS A 327 0.61 31.40 0.59
N ILE A 328 -0.48 30.64 0.47
CA ILE A 328 -1.76 30.95 1.16
C ILE A 328 -1.57 30.94 2.68
N LYS A 329 -0.92 29.91 3.25
CA LYS A 329 -0.63 29.83 4.69
C LYS A 329 0.17 31.04 5.17
N LYS A 330 1.19 31.47 4.42
CA LYS A 330 1.99 32.66 4.75
C LYS A 330 1.13 33.94 4.78
N ILE A 331 0.20 34.08 3.82
CA ILE A 331 -0.73 35.22 3.79
C ILE A 331 -1.67 35.20 5.01
N ILE A 332 -2.23 34.03 5.34
CA ILE A 332 -3.15 33.88 6.50
C ILE A 332 -2.41 34.20 7.81
N ILE A 333 -1.20 33.68 7.99
CA ILE A 333 -0.39 33.94 9.18
C ILE A 333 -0.10 35.43 9.30
N ASN A 334 0.35 36.08 8.23
CA ASN A 334 0.63 37.51 8.23
C ASN A 334 -0.61 38.33 8.56
N ASN A 335 -1.76 38.02 7.98
CA ASN A 335 -3.02 38.71 8.28
C ASN A 335 -3.47 38.52 9.74
N ASN A 336 -3.30 37.34 10.30
CA ASN A 336 -3.61 37.07 11.71
C ASN A 336 -2.66 37.84 12.65
N VAL A 337 -1.37 37.91 12.35
CA VAL A 337 -0.37 38.68 13.09
C VAL A 337 -0.72 40.17 13.04
N ILE A 338 -1.05 40.73 11.87
CA ILE A 338 -1.47 42.12 11.71
C ILE A 338 -2.76 42.41 12.53
N LYS A 339 -3.72 41.47 12.52
CA LYS A 339 -4.95 41.60 13.32
C LYS A 339 -4.69 41.61 14.83
N LEU A 340 -3.76 40.73 15.28
CA LEU A 340 -3.35 40.69 16.69
C LEU A 340 -2.62 41.95 17.11
N ILE A 341 -1.75 42.51 16.27
CA ILE A 341 -1.03 43.79 16.53
C ILE A 341 -2.04 44.92 16.60
N LYS A 342 -2.98 45.05 15.65
CA LYS A 342 -4.03 46.09 15.66
C LYS A 342 -4.88 46.00 16.91
N ASN A 343 -5.26 44.79 17.35
CA ASN A 343 -6.06 44.63 18.57
C ASN A 343 -5.29 45.01 19.84
N LYS A 344 -3.97 44.77 19.87
CA LYS A 344 -3.08 45.13 20.99
C LYS A 344 -2.88 46.66 21.08
N ILE A 345 -2.72 47.33 19.93
CA ILE A 345 -2.63 48.80 19.85
C ILE A 345 -3.93 49.42 20.35
N ARG A 346 -5.13 48.98 19.87
CA ARG A 346 -6.43 49.49 20.31
C ARG A 346 -6.67 49.32 21.81
N LYS A 347 -6.16 48.26 22.44
CA LYS A 347 -6.26 48.05 23.88
C LYS A 347 -5.36 49.00 24.69
N ASN A 348 -4.26 49.46 24.11
CA ASN A 348 -3.33 50.38 24.77
C ASN A 348 -3.65 51.84 24.53
N THR A 349 -4.48 52.18 23.52
CA THR A 349 -4.95 53.55 23.25
C THR A 349 -6.25 53.90 23.99
N ASN A 350 -6.92 52.89 24.59
CA ASN A 350 -8.13 53.06 25.37
C ASN A 350 -7.88 52.92 26.89
N LYS A 351 -6.64 52.99 27.33
CA LYS A 351 -6.20 53.24 28.71
C LYS A 351 -5.56 54.60 28.80
#